data_4cb0e3e87bdeadafb3001e08caf18374
#
_entry.id   4cb0e3e87bdeadafb3001e08caf18374
#
_cell.length_a   1.000
_cell.length_b   1.000
_cell.length_c   1.000
_cell.angle_alpha   90.00
_cell.angle_beta   90.00
_cell.angle_gamma   90.00
#
_symmetry.space_group_name_H-M   'P 1'
#
loop_
_entity.id
_entity.type
_entity.pdbx_description
1 polymer ?
#
loop_
_entity_poly.entity_id
_entity_poly.type
_entity_poly.pdbx_seq_one_letter_code
_entity_poly.pdbx_strand_id
1 'polypeptide(L)'
;EVHSCDPTKGVSAINIATKLIAKIEAIGIRLASEPYEGSSFDPPYATFNVGTIHGGTARNSTSGWCNFDWEYRAMPGENSREIISEIEAYAEKVLLPQFKTADKTAEINIITEISVPPLDDRLSEKAASFVSKVTGKNGREVVSFGTDAGYFSDVGYSTVVCGPGSISRAHAADEYITLNELNEGLAFLKKVVAE
;
A
#
# COMPACT_ATOMS: atom_id res chain seq x y z
N GLU A 1 31.47 -1.97 -7.43
CA GLU A 1 31.62 -0.77 -8.26
C GLU A 1 32.85 -0.90 -9.14
N VAL A 2 32.73 -0.54 -10.43
CA VAL A 2 33.84 -0.49 -11.38
C VAL A 2 33.68 0.77 -12.25
N HIS A 3 34.73 1.11 -12.97
CA HIS A 3 34.68 2.25 -13.89
C HIS A 3 33.63 2.01 -14.99
N SER A 4 32.81 3.00 -15.29
CA SER A 4 31.67 2.86 -16.23
C SER A 4 32.05 2.53 -17.67
N CYS A 5 33.34 2.76 -18.06
CA CYS A 5 33.83 2.39 -19.39
C CYS A 5 34.11 0.88 -19.55
N ASP A 6 34.06 0.09 -18.46
CA ASP A 6 34.23 -1.35 -18.49
C ASP A 6 33.02 -2.09 -17.91
N PRO A 7 31.90 -2.11 -18.64
CA PRO A 7 30.64 -2.69 -18.14
C PRO A 7 30.68 -4.21 -17.98
N THR A 8 31.75 -4.87 -18.47
CA THR A 8 31.88 -6.34 -18.37
C THR A 8 32.38 -6.79 -17.00
N LYS A 9 32.98 -5.89 -16.24
CA LYS A 9 33.60 -6.17 -14.93
C LYS A 9 32.69 -5.87 -13.74
N GLY A 10 31.52 -5.30 -13.96
CA GLY A 10 30.60 -4.93 -12.89
C GLY A 10 29.15 -4.96 -13.30
N VAL A 11 28.27 -4.90 -12.32
CA VAL A 11 26.81 -4.78 -12.52
C VAL A 11 26.31 -3.58 -11.74
N SER A 12 25.51 -2.74 -12.40
CA SER A 12 24.93 -1.55 -11.78
C SER A 12 23.69 -1.93 -10.95
N ALA A 13 23.72 -1.64 -9.66
CA ALA A 13 22.57 -1.81 -8.78
C ALA A 13 21.37 -0.94 -9.23
N ILE A 14 21.62 0.27 -9.74
CA ILE A 14 20.55 1.12 -10.32
C ILE A 14 19.90 0.41 -11.51
N ASN A 15 20.67 -0.17 -12.42
CA ASN A 15 20.11 -0.88 -13.58
C ASN A 15 19.30 -2.12 -13.18
N ILE A 16 19.65 -2.77 -12.09
CA ILE A 16 18.84 -3.88 -11.55
C ILE A 16 17.57 -3.35 -10.86
N ALA A 17 17.68 -2.31 -10.06
CA ALA A 17 16.53 -1.67 -9.42
C ALA A 17 15.49 -1.19 -10.45
N THR A 18 15.93 -0.56 -11.56
CA THR A 18 14.99 -0.14 -12.63
C THR A 18 14.25 -1.31 -13.27
N LYS A 19 14.87 -2.50 -13.39
CA LYS A 19 14.21 -3.70 -13.89
C LYS A 19 13.14 -4.22 -12.90
N LEU A 20 13.45 -4.16 -11.60
CA LEU A 20 12.48 -4.54 -10.57
C LEU A 20 11.30 -3.55 -10.52
N ILE A 21 11.57 -2.26 -10.61
CA ILE A 21 10.55 -1.20 -10.72
C ILE A 21 9.67 -1.43 -11.96
N ALA A 22 10.26 -1.70 -13.13
CA ALA A 22 9.51 -2.00 -14.34
C ALA A 22 8.63 -3.27 -14.21
N LYS A 23 9.09 -4.28 -13.44
CA LYS A 23 8.27 -5.46 -13.13
C LYS A 23 7.09 -5.10 -12.23
N ILE A 24 7.29 -4.28 -11.20
CA ILE A 24 6.23 -3.77 -10.31
C ILE A 24 5.19 -2.99 -11.13
N GLU A 25 5.65 -2.08 -12.01
CA GLU A 25 4.78 -1.32 -12.90
C GLU A 25 3.97 -2.25 -13.83
N ALA A 26 4.61 -3.26 -14.42
CA ALA A 26 3.93 -4.22 -15.30
C ALA A 26 2.84 -5.02 -14.55
N ILE A 27 3.06 -5.36 -13.27
CA ILE A 27 2.04 -5.98 -12.42
C ILE A 27 0.88 -4.99 -12.20
N GLY A 28 1.18 -3.73 -11.88
CA GLY A 28 0.17 -2.69 -11.73
C GLY A 28 -0.71 -2.51 -12.98
N ILE A 29 -0.09 -2.46 -14.16
CA ILE A 29 -0.80 -2.39 -15.45
C ILE A 29 -1.70 -3.62 -15.66
N ARG A 30 -1.21 -4.82 -15.33
CA ARG A 30 -2.02 -6.04 -15.41
C ARG A 30 -3.24 -5.97 -14.50
N LEU A 31 -3.07 -5.61 -13.24
CA LEU A 31 -4.19 -5.49 -12.27
C LEU A 31 -5.19 -4.41 -12.69
N ALA A 32 -4.73 -3.31 -13.26
CA ALA A 32 -5.60 -2.27 -13.80
C ALA A 32 -6.42 -2.72 -15.03
N SER A 33 -5.95 -3.73 -15.78
CA SER A 33 -6.69 -4.31 -16.90
C SER A 33 -7.80 -5.28 -16.48
N GLU A 34 -7.82 -5.67 -15.20
CA GLU A 34 -8.78 -6.62 -14.61
C GLU A 34 -9.48 -5.98 -13.40
N PRO A 35 -10.23 -4.87 -13.59
CA PRO A 35 -10.86 -4.16 -12.48
C PRO A 35 -11.93 -5.03 -11.78
N TYR A 36 -12.11 -4.80 -10.49
CA TYR A 36 -13.14 -5.47 -9.70
C TYR A 36 -14.52 -4.93 -10.07
N GLU A 37 -15.36 -5.76 -10.69
CA GLU A 37 -16.73 -5.39 -11.05
C GLU A 37 -17.57 -5.07 -9.79
N GLY A 38 -18.30 -3.97 -9.84
CA GLY A 38 -19.16 -3.54 -8.74
C GLY A 38 -18.40 -2.95 -7.54
N SER A 39 -17.10 -2.73 -7.66
CA SER A 39 -16.32 -2.04 -6.63
C SER A 39 -16.80 -0.60 -6.47
N SER A 40 -16.90 -0.15 -5.22
CA SER A 40 -17.13 1.24 -4.87
C SER A 40 -15.84 2.07 -4.77
N PHE A 41 -14.68 1.43 -4.94
CA PHE A 41 -13.39 2.13 -4.94
C PHE A 41 -13.10 2.79 -6.30
N ASP A 42 -12.39 3.91 -6.25
CA ASP A 42 -11.88 4.61 -7.42
C ASP A 42 -10.37 4.87 -7.21
N PRO A 43 -9.49 4.23 -8.00
CA PRO A 43 -9.76 3.24 -9.05
C PRO A 43 -10.24 1.88 -8.48
N PRO A 44 -10.99 1.07 -9.28
CA PRO A 44 -11.52 -0.22 -8.85
C PRO A 44 -10.52 -1.38 -9.01
N TYR A 45 -9.24 -1.13 -8.77
CA TYR A 45 -8.14 -2.10 -8.85
C TYR A 45 -7.00 -1.73 -7.90
N ALA A 46 -6.17 -2.71 -7.58
CA ALA A 46 -5.00 -2.50 -6.74
C ALA A 46 -3.95 -1.62 -7.43
N THR A 47 -3.31 -0.76 -6.67
CA THR A 47 -2.35 0.23 -7.20
C THR A 47 -0.97 0.06 -6.59
N PHE A 48 0.05 0.47 -7.36
CA PHE A 48 1.44 0.55 -6.94
C PHE A 48 1.97 1.97 -7.11
N ASN A 49 2.88 2.35 -6.24
CA ASN A 49 3.65 3.59 -6.39
C ASN A 49 5.08 3.35 -5.94
N VAL A 50 6.05 3.81 -6.72
CA VAL A 50 7.45 3.94 -6.30
C VAL A 50 7.67 5.38 -5.92
N GLY A 51 7.79 5.64 -4.61
CA GLY A 51 7.81 7.00 -4.05
C GLY A 51 9.20 7.62 -4.05
N THR A 52 10.23 6.83 -3.76
CA THR A 52 11.62 7.29 -3.71
C THR A 52 12.58 6.31 -4.36
N ILE A 53 13.71 6.82 -4.87
CA ILE A 53 14.83 5.99 -5.33
C ILE A 53 16.14 6.71 -5.05
N HIS A 54 17.10 5.99 -4.47
CA HIS A 54 18.43 6.48 -4.16
C HIS A 54 19.48 5.44 -4.55
N GLY A 55 20.59 5.84 -5.16
CA GLY A 55 21.62 4.89 -5.54
C GLY A 55 22.83 5.50 -6.20
N GLY A 56 23.94 4.75 -6.15
CA GLY A 56 25.20 5.14 -6.75
C GLY A 56 25.95 6.26 -6.03
N THR A 57 27.15 6.54 -6.51
CA THR A 57 28.07 7.54 -5.93
C THR A 57 28.56 8.53 -6.96
N ALA A 58 28.77 8.11 -8.22
CA ALA A 58 29.27 8.94 -9.29
C ALA A 58 28.81 8.48 -10.67
N ARG A 59 28.69 9.41 -11.61
CA ARG A 59 28.26 9.12 -12.99
C ARG A 59 29.21 8.23 -13.79
N ASN A 60 30.46 8.14 -13.39
CA ASN A 60 31.53 7.42 -14.09
C ASN A 60 31.93 6.11 -13.41
N SER A 61 31.12 5.61 -12.45
CA SER A 61 31.24 4.29 -11.87
C SER A 61 29.90 3.53 -11.95
N THR A 62 29.97 2.20 -12.01
CA THR A 62 28.77 1.38 -11.82
C THR A 62 28.29 1.49 -10.37
N SER A 63 26.99 1.62 -10.18
CA SER A 63 26.42 1.73 -8.84
C SER A 63 26.54 0.42 -8.06
N GLY A 64 27.16 0.46 -6.87
CA GLY A 64 27.28 -0.68 -5.96
C GLY A 64 26.04 -0.90 -5.11
N TRP A 65 25.14 0.06 -5.04
CA TRP A 65 23.90 -0.03 -4.27
C TRP A 65 22.78 0.81 -4.91
N CYS A 66 21.54 0.40 -4.63
CA CYS A 66 20.35 1.18 -4.94
C CYS A 66 19.23 0.77 -4.00
N ASN A 67 18.59 1.73 -3.35
CA ASN A 67 17.39 1.55 -2.54
C ASN A 67 16.24 2.32 -3.17
N PHE A 68 15.04 1.77 -3.09
CA PHE A 68 13.81 2.47 -3.46
C PHE A 68 12.68 2.03 -2.56
N ASP A 69 11.79 2.98 -2.24
CA ASP A 69 10.60 2.74 -1.45
C ASP A 69 9.39 2.66 -2.39
N TRP A 70 8.54 1.69 -2.14
CA TRP A 70 7.34 1.48 -2.92
C TRP A 70 6.18 1.06 -2.01
N GLU A 71 4.97 1.34 -2.45
CA GLU A 71 3.76 0.88 -1.79
C GLU A 71 2.89 0.08 -2.74
N TYR A 72 2.10 -0.81 -2.16
CA TYR A 72 1.07 -1.60 -2.80
C TYR A 72 -0.22 -1.45 -2.03
N ARG A 73 -1.26 -0.96 -2.68
CA ARG A 73 -2.60 -0.81 -2.11
C ARG A 73 -3.49 -1.90 -2.68
N ALA A 74 -3.68 -2.94 -1.87
CA ALA A 74 -4.50 -4.09 -2.23
C ALA A 74 -6.00 -3.78 -2.18
N MET A 75 -6.77 -4.45 -3.02
CA MET A 75 -8.23 -4.45 -2.94
C MET A 75 -8.72 -5.40 -1.84
N PRO A 76 -9.88 -5.15 -1.20
CA PRO A 76 -10.50 -6.10 -0.28
C PRO A 76 -10.73 -7.46 -0.94
N GLY A 77 -10.28 -8.52 -0.25
CA GLY A 77 -10.38 -9.89 -0.75
C GLY A 77 -9.30 -10.33 -1.75
N GLU A 78 -8.37 -9.44 -2.09
CA GLU A 78 -7.21 -9.80 -2.90
C GLU A 78 -6.15 -10.56 -2.08
N ASN A 79 -5.51 -11.54 -2.70
CA ASN A 79 -4.41 -12.26 -2.08
C ASN A 79 -3.08 -11.48 -2.28
N SER A 80 -2.87 -10.47 -1.45
CA SER A 80 -1.66 -9.63 -1.49
C SER A 80 -0.36 -10.44 -1.46
N ARG A 81 -0.37 -11.60 -0.78
CA ARG A 81 0.81 -12.43 -0.66
C ARG A 81 1.23 -13.04 -2.01
N GLU A 82 0.28 -13.38 -2.88
CA GLU A 82 0.60 -13.89 -4.22
C GLU A 82 1.32 -12.82 -5.05
N ILE A 83 0.83 -11.59 -4.99
CA ILE A 83 1.43 -10.46 -5.71
C ILE A 83 2.84 -10.16 -5.20
N ILE A 84 3.03 -10.11 -3.89
CA ILE A 84 4.37 -9.89 -3.31
C ILE A 84 5.30 -11.05 -3.67
N SER A 85 4.84 -12.30 -3.59
CA SER A 85 5.63 -13.48 -3.95
C SER A 85 6.02 -13.49 -5.43
N GLU A 86 5.23 -12.95 -6.33
CA GLU A 86 5.59 -12.78 -7.75
C GLU A 86 6.77 -11.81 -7.91
N ILE A 87 6.78 -10.70 -7.16
CA ILE A 87 7.86 -9.71 -7.17
C ILE A 87 9.14 -10.31 -6.57
N GLU A 88 9.03 -10.98 -5.42
CA GLU A 88 10.13 -11.67 -4.75
C GLU A 88 10.77 -12.75 -5.66
N ALA A 89 9.93 -13.56 -6.30
CA ALA A 89 10.38 -14.59 -7.22
C ALA A 89 11.11 -14.02 -8.44
N TYR A 90 10.67 -12.88 -8.96
CA TYR A 90 11.37 -12.20 -10.05
C TYR A 90 12.71 -11.63 -9.60
N ALA A 91 12.78 -11.02 -8.42
CA ALA A 91 14.01 -10.53 -7.84
C ALA A 91 15.04 -11.67 -7.63
N GLU A 92 14.60 -12.78 -7.03
CA GLU A 92 15.46 -13.91 -6.70
C GLU A 92 15.89 -14.73 -7.91
N LYS A 93 14.95 -15.07 -8.80
CA LYS A 93 15.22 -16.03 -9.90
C LYS A 93 15.72 -15.38 -11.18
N VAL A 94 15.41 -14.10 -11.41
CA VAL A 94 15.75 -13.41 -12.65
C VAL A 94 16.83 -12.35 -12.43
N LEU A 95 16.72 -11.51 -11.40
CA LEU A 95 17.62 -10.39 -11.21
C LEU A 95 18.87 -10.75 -10.41
N LEU A 96 18.73 -11.45 -9.29
CA LEU A 96 19.84 -11.81 -8.41
C LEU A 96 20.95 -12.61 -9.13
N PRO A 97 20.66 -13.55 -10.04
CA PRO A 97 21.70 -14.21 -10.81
C PRO A 97 22.57 -13.28 -11.64
N GLN A 98 22.00 -12.16 -12.15
CA GLN A 98 22.76 -11.16 -12.92
C GLN A 98 23.77 -10.42 -12.03
N PHE A 99 23.42 -10.11 -10.78
CA PHE A 99 24.35 -9.53 -9.81
C PHE A 99 25.48 -10.50 -9.46
N LYS A 100 25.14 -11.75 -9.22
CA LYS A 100 26.10 -12.78 -8.79
C LYS A 100 27.14 -13.15 -9.85
N THR A 101 26.97 -12.70 -11.08
CA THR A 101 28.02 -12.81 -12.10
C THR A 101 29.22 -11.92 -11.79
N ALA A 102 29.00 -10.75 -11.20
CA ALA A 102 30.03 -9.78 -10.85
C ALA A 102 30.47 -9.91 -9.38
N ASP A 103 29.53 -10.19 -8.48
CA ASP A 103 29.79 -10.33 -7.04
C ASP A 103 28.92 -11.44 -6.45
N LYS A 104 29.57 -12.50 -5.96
CA LYS A 104 28.86 -13.65 -5.35
C LYS A 104 28.13 -13.30 -4.05
N THR A 105 28.53 -12.21 -3.39
CA THR A 105 27.91 -11.72 -2.14
C THR A 105 26.74 -10.78 -2.39
N ALA A 106 26.47 -10.44 -3.66
CA ALA A 106 25.36 -9.55 -4.01
C ALA A 106 24.01 -10.12 -3.54
N GLU A 107 23.15 -9.25 -3.07
CA GLU A 107 21.82 -9.58 -2.56
C GLU A 107 20.77 -8.55 -3.03
N ILE A 108 19.53 -8.99 -3.05
CA ILE A 108 18.35 -8.15 -3.23
C ILE A 108 17.43 -8.42 -2.04
N ASN A 109 17.20 -7.41 -1.21
CA ASN A 109 16.36 -7.52 -0.03
C ASN A 109 15.06 -6.77 -0.28
N ILE A 110 13.92 -7.45 -0.11
CA ILE A 110 12.59 -6.85 -0.11
C ILE A 110 12.09 -6.91 1.33
N ILE A 111 11.85 -5.73 1.92
CA ILE A 111 11.48 -5.58 3.33
C ILE A 111 10.09 -5.00 3.39
N THR A 112 9.18 -5.67 4.08
CA THR A 112 7.85 -5.12 4.40
C THR A 112 7.95 -4.34 5.70
N GLU A 113 7.90 -3.02 5.62
CA GLU A 113 7.94 -2.15 6.81
C GLU A 113 6.58 -2.05 7.49
N ILE A 114 5.52 -1.93 6.68
CA ILE A 114 4.14 -1.80 7.16
C ILE A 114 3.24 -2.66 6.30
N SER A 115 2.32 -3.38 6.94
CA SER A 115 1.28 -4.16 6.25
C SER A 115 -0.04 -3.97 6.98
N VAL A 116 -0.98 -3.26 6.35
CA VAL A 116 -2.32 -3.02 6.87
C VAL A 116 -3.32 -3.71 5.95
N PRO A 117 -4.09 -4.69 6.43
CA PRO A 117 -5.10 -5.34 5.59
C PRO A 117 -6.18 -4.33 5.17
N PRO A 118 -6.73 -4.44 3.94
CA PRO A 118 -7.85 -3.63 3.53
C PRO A 118 -9.11 -3.99 4.33
N LEU A 119 -9.95 -3.01 4.62
CA LEU A 119 -11.24 -3.26 5.26
C LEU A 119 -12.21 -3.89 4.25
N ASP A 120 -12.67 -5.11 4.54
CA ASP A 120 -13.65 -5.82 3.72
C ASP A 120 -15.07 -5.36 4.08
N ASP A 121 -15.75 -4.65 3.19
CA ASP A 121 -17.09 -4.13 3.38
C ASP A 121 -18.17 -5.24 3.43
N ARG A 122 -17.91 -6.41 2.86
CA ARG A 122 -18.81 -7.58 2.90
C ARG A 122 -19.10 -8.04 4.32
N LEU A 123 -18.20 -7.78 5.26
CA LEU A 123 -18.35 -8.11 6.68
C LEU A 123 -18.94 -6.95 7.50
N SER A 124 -19.11 -5.77 6.91
CA SER A 124 -19.44 -4.54 7.63
C SER A 124 -20.90 -4.39 8.03
N GLU A 125 -21.84 -5.22 7.52
CA GLU A 125 -23.29 -4.99 7.60
C GLU A 125 -23.82 -4.82 9.03
N LYS A 126 -23.39 -5.64 9.98
CA LYS A 126 -23.85 -5.54 11.39
C LYS A 126 -23.38 -4.24 12.04
N ALA A 127 -22.11 -3.91 11.87
CA ALA A 127 -21.55 -2.67 12.42
C ALA A 127 -22.17 -1.43 11.76
N ALA A 128 -22.37 -1.45 10.44
CA ALA A 128 -23.00 -0.37 9.71
C ALA A 128 -24.46 -0.16 10.13
N SER A 129 -25.23 -1.22 10.30
CA SER A 129 -26.61 -1.14 10.80
C SER A 129 -26.66 -0.58 12.22
N PHE A 130 -25.76 -0.99 13.10
CA PHE A 130 -25.64 -0.45 14.45
C PHE A 130 -25.32 1.06 14.43
N VAL A 131 -24.30 1.47 13.65
CA VAL A 131 -23.92 2.88 13.53
C VAL A 131 -25.06 3.72 12.94
N SER A 132 -25.78 3.20 11.92
CA SER A 132 -26.95 3.86 11.35
C SER A 132 -28.05 4.08 12.39
N LYS A 133 -28.33 3.08 13.24
CA LYS A 133 -29.31 3.18 14.35
C LYS A 133 -28.90 4.27 15.34
N VAL A 134 -27.62 4.30 15.74
CA VAL A 134 -27.12 5.24 16.76
C VAL A 134 -27.05 6.68 16.24
N THR A 135 -26.63 6.85 14.97
CA THR A 135 -26.44 8.18 14.37
C THR A 135 -27.68 8.74 13.69
N GLY A 136 -28.60 7.88 13.25
CA GLY A 136 -29.70 8.25 12.36
C GLY A 136 -29.26 8.51 10.91
N LYS A 137 -28.00 8.24 10.55
CA LYS A 137 -27.42 8.44 9.21
C LYS A 137 -27.30 7.09 8.50
N ASN A 138 -27.72 7.04 7.23
CA ASN A 138 -27.71 5.80 6.43
C ASN A 138 -26.68 5.83 5.27
N GLY A 139 -25.92 6.91 5.12
CA GLY A 139 -24.87 7.04 4.11
C GLY A 139 -23.69 6.12 4.45
N ARG A 140 -23.17 5.43 3.43
CA ARG A 140 -21.90 4.67 3.48
C ARG A 140 -21.01 5.19 2.38
N GLU A 141 -19.76 5.36 2.69
CA GLU A 141 -18.74 5.79 1.74
C GLU A 141 -17.55 4.85 1.85
N VAL A 142 -16.82 4.65 0.76
CA VAL A 142 -15.53 3.97 0.77
C VAL A 142 -14.43 5.02 0.67
N VAL A 143 -13.30 4.72 1.27
CA VAL A 143 -12.12 5.59 1.29
C VAL A 143 -10.88 4.78 0.97
N SER A 144 -9.93 5.39 0.27
CA SER A 144 -8.72 4.72 -0.22
C SER A 144 -7.55 4.81 0.77
N PHE A 145 -7.79 5.10 2.05
CA PHE A 145 -6.75 5.12 3.07
C PHE A 145 -6.83 3.91 4.00
N GLY A 146 -5.65 3.46 4.50
CA GLY A 146 -5.56 2.37 5.47
C GLY A 146 -5.97 2.80 6.87
N THR A 147 -6.61 1.90 7.62
CA THR A 147 -6.94 2.09 9.04
C THR A 147 -6.79 0.76 9.77
N ASP A 148 -6.72 0.79 11.11
CA ASP A 148 -6.72 -0.42 11.94
C ASP A 148 -8.00 -1.26 11.80
N ALA A 149 -9.05 -0.71 11.20
CA ALA A 149 -10.30 -1.43 10.90
C ALA A 149 -10.08 -2.67 10.02
N GLY A 150 -9.07 -2.66 9.15
CA GLY A 150 -8.68 -3.80 8.34
C GLY A 150 -8.27 -5.01 9.18
N TYR A 151 -7.52 -4.82 10.27
CA TYR A 151 -7.12 -5.92 11.17
C TYR A 151 -8.31 -6.57 11.87
N PHE A 152 -9.30 -5.77 12.27
CA PHE A 152 -10.52 -6.33 12.87
C PHE A 152 -11.36 -7.09 11.86
N SER A 153 -11.44 -6.59 10.63
CA SER A 153 -12.12 -7.27 9.52
C SER A 153 -11.44 -8.59 9.16
N ASP A 154 -10.12 -8.61 9.10
CA ASP A 154 -9.32 -9.79 8.74
C ASP A 154 -9.53 -10.97 9.70
N VAL A 155 -9.76 -10.68 10.97
CA VAL A 155 -10.11 -11.71 11.98
C VAL A 155 -11.62 -11.98 12.11
N GLY A 156 -12.43 -11.46 11.18
CA GLY A 156 -13.87 -11.79 11.03
C GLY A 156 -14.84 -10.91 11.82
N TYR A 157 -14.38 -9.78 12.41
CA TYR A 157 -15.30 -8.82 13.03
C TYR A 157 -16.03 -8.00 11.98
N SER A 158 -17.33 -7.77 12.22
CA SER A 158 -18.07 -6.77 11.45
C SER A 158 -17.59 -5.39 11.83
N THR A 159 -16.99 -4.67 10.89
CA THR A 159 -16.22 -3.46 11.17
C THR A 159 -16.59 -2.33 10.21
N VAL A 160 -16.67 -1.12 10.73
CA VAL A 160 -16.79 0.13 9.97
C VAL A 160 -15.97 1.22 10.63
N VAL A 161 -15.51 2.18 9.85
CA VAL A 161 -14.90 3.41 10.36
C VAL A 161 -16.01 4.45 10.57
N CYS A 162 -16.10 5.01 11.75
CA CYS A 162 -17.04 6.08 12.07
C CYS A 162 -16.44 7.04 13.08
N GLY A 163 -16.46 8.32 12.77
CA GLY A 163 -15.93 9.36 13.65
C GLY A 163 -16.39 10.75 13.22
N PRO A 164 -16.11 11.78 14.05
CA PRO A 164 -16.40 13.17 13.70
C PRO A 164 -15.35 13.74 12.74
N GLY A 165 -15.68 14.83 12.07
CA GLY A 165 -14.78 15.54 11.18
C GLY A 165 -14.99 15.23 9.70
N SER A 166 -14.07 15.68 8.85
CA SER A 166 -14.11 15.48 7.41
C SER A 166 -12.73 15.07 6.90
N ILE A 167 -12.70 14.01 6.09
CA ILE A 167 -11.47 13.54 5.45
C ILE A 167 -10.83 14.60 4.54
N SER A 168 -11.61 15.52 4.00
CA SER A 168 -11.10 16.60 3.13
C SER A 168 -10.14 17.56 3.84
N ARG A 169 -10.10 17.53 5.16
CA ARG A 169 -9.19 18.35 5.99
C ARG A 169 -8.00 17.57 6.53
N ALA A 170 -8.01 16.24 6.40
CA ALA A 170 -6.93 15.39 6.87
C ALA A 170 -5.63 15.65 6.10
N HIS A 171 -4.50 15.64 6.83
CA HIS A 171 -3.15 15.89 6.29
C HIS A 171 -2.97 17.25 5.59
N ALA A 172 -3.91 18.19 5.80
CA ALA A 172 -3.78 19.57 5.36
C ALA A 172 -2.88 20.36 6.32
N ALA A 173 -2.23 21.44 5.83
CA ALA A 173 -1.52 22.38 6.67
C ALA A 173 -2.41 22.92 7.78
N ASP A 174 -2.89 23.32 8.48
CA ASP A 174 -3.91 23.77 9.43
C ASP A 174 -5.11 22.80 9.58
N GLU A 175 -4.85 21.48 9.63
CA GLU A 175 -5.88 20.47 9.89
C GLU A 175 -6.65 20.82 11.19
N TYR A 176 -7.97 20.80 11.12
CA TYR A 176 -8.82 21.13 12.25
C TYR A 176 -10.10 20.30 12.32
N ILE A 177 -10.68 20.23 13.52
CA ILE A 177 -12.04 19.79 13.79
C ILE A 177 -12.83 20.94 14.43
N THR A 178 -14.08 21.12 14.07
CA THR A 178 -14.92 22.13 14.71
C THR A 178 -15.41 21.64 16.09
N LEU A 179 -15.69 22.57 17.00
CA LEU A 179 -16.29 22.24 18.29
C LEU A 179 -17.63 21.51 18.16
N ASN A 180 -18.41 21.83 17.13
CA ASN A 180 -19.67 21.15 16.85
C ASN A 180 -19.43 19.68 16.49
N GLU A 181 -18.52 19.39 15.58
CA GLU A 181 -18.16 18.02 15.19
C GLU A 181 -17.61 17.23 16.38
N LEU A 182 -16.79 17.85 17.22
CA LEU A 182 -16.27 17.21 18.44
C LEU A 182 -17.41 16.85 19.41
N ASN A 183 -18.38 17.75 19.60
CA ASN A 183 -19.55 17.49 20.43
C ASN A 183 -20.46 16.40 19.85
N GLU A 184 -20.64 16.36 18.54
CA GLU A 184 -21.37 15.28 17.83
C GLU A 184 -20.68 13.93 18.05
N GLY A 185 -19.34 13.88 17.94
CA GLY A 185 -18.56 12.69 18.23
C GLY A 185 -18.71 12.21 19.68
N LEU A 186 -18.67 13.13 20.65
CA LEU A 186 -18.91 12.82 22.05
C LEU A 186 -20.33 12.28 22.30
N ALA A 187 -21.34 12.89 21.66
CA ALA A 187 -22.72 12.41 21.75
C ALA A 187 -22.89 11.01 21.13
N PHE A 188 -22.22 10.73 20.01
CA PHE A 188 -22.18 9.42 19.40
C PHE A 188 -21.58 8.38 20.36
N LEU A 189 -20.39 8.63 20.92
CA LEU A 189 -19.73 7.71 21.86
C LEU A 189 -20.58 7.42 23.10
N LYS A 190 -21.24 8.44 23.67
CA LYS A 190 -22.18 8.24 24.79
C LYS A 190 -23.33 7.30 24.46
N LYS A 191 -23.88 7.37 23.23
CA LYS A 191 -24.92 6.46 22.78
C LYS A 191 -24.40 5.03 22.58
N VAL A 192 -23.20 4.88 21.97
CA VAL A 192 -22.56 3.56 21.76
C VAL A 192 -22.34 2.83 23.08
N VAL A 193 -21.92 3.55 24.13
CA VAL A 193 -21.64 2.95 25.45
C VAL A 193 -22.94 2.62 26.21
N ALA A 194 -24.06 3.25 25.88
CA ALA A 194 -25.35 3.03 26.53
C ALA A 194 -26.21 1.89 25.92
N GLU A 195 -25.85 1.38 24.74
CA GLU A 195 -26.49 0.23 24.06
C GLU A 195 -25.88 -1.10 24.52
#